data_54b5ee44fb1926108418b1f6154efc6f
#
_entry.id   54b5ee44fb1926108418b1f6154efc6f
#
_cell.length_a   1.000
_cell.length_b   1.000
_cell.length_c   1.000
_cell.angle_alpha   90.00
_cell.angle_beta   90.00
_cell.angle_gamma   90.00
#
_symmetry.space_group_name_H-M   'P 1'
#
loop_
_entity.id
_entity.type
_entity.pdbx_description
1 polymer ?
#
loop_
_entity_poly.entity_id
_entity_poly.type
_entity_poly.pdbx_seq_one_letter_code
_entity_poly.pdbx_strand_id
1 'polypeptide(L)'
;MTEITDKPLRRLRHGYRRTPEQRENDLVFCTDLFLRGYSYRQIADLLNQRNAKMGLDYALVPPMRVYKDLKQLLINWKREHEENIDLYITKELSKLDKIEAELWDAWERSKKRIVSKIR
;
A
#
# COMPACT_ATOMS: atom_id res chain seq x y z
N MET A 1 -18.29 39.41 1.66
CA MET A 1 -17.81 38.42 0.67
C MET A 1 -16.31 38.25 0.73
N THR A 2 -15.62 39.34 0.85
CA THR A 2 -14.17 39.31 0.95
C THR A 2 -13.68 38.59 2.19
N GLU A 3 -14.50 38.49 3.21
CA GLU A 3 -14.14 37.79 4.43
C GLU A 3 -13.78 36.33 4.18
N ILE A 4 -14.40 35.76 3.18
CA ILE A 4 -14.16 34.36 2.84
C ILE A 4 -12.72 34.18 2.33
N THR A 5 -12.25 35.16 1.56
CA THR A 5 -10.91 35.12 1.04
C THR A 5 -9.87 35.49 2.06
N ASP A 6 -10.26 36.32 3.04
CA ASP A 6 -9.35 36.76 4.09
C ASP A 6 -9.00 35.67 5.08
N LYS A 7 -9.83 34.63 5.17
CA LYS A 7 -9.64 33.58 6.16
C LYS A 7 -9.70 32.18 5.54
N PRO A 8 -9.05 31.92 4.42
CA PRO A 8 -9.13 30.60 3.80
C PRO A 8 -8.50 29.49 4.64
N LEU A 9 -7.35 29.75 5.24
CA LEU A 9 -6.69 28.76 6.08
C LEU A 9 -7.48 28.45 7.34
N ARG A 10 -8.08 29.49 7.92
CA ARG A 10 -8.89 29.32 9.10
C ARG A 10 -10.14 28.49 8.81
N ARG A 11 -10.76 28.71 7.67
CA ARG A 11 -11.90 27.92 7.22
C ARG A 11 -11.51 26.47 7.00
N LEU A 12 -10.40 26.23 6.32
CA LEU A 12 -9.90 24.88 6.09
C LEU A 12 -9.59 24.17 7.40
N ARG A 13 -9.11 24.92 8.38
CA ARG A 13 -8.78 24.35 9.69
C ARG A 13 -10.02 23.96 10.48
N HIS A 14 -11.05 24.78 10.45
CA HIS A 14 -12.29 24.58 11.20
C HIS A 14 -13.48 24.29 10.29
N GLY A 15 -13.23 24.08 9.03
CA GLY A 15 -14.24 24.02 8.01
C GLY A 15 -14.97 22.71 7.91
N TYR A 16 -15.49 22.47 6.75
CA TYR A 16 -16.33 21.33 6.49
C TYR A 16 -15.56 20.02 6.56
N ARG A 17 -16.23 19.01 7.06
CA ARG A 17 -15.68 17.68 7.04
C ARG A 17 -15.66 17.18 5.62
N ARG A 18 -14.65 16.39 5.29
CA ARG A 18 -14.60 15.71 4.01
C ARG A 18 -15.75 14.73 3.91
N THR A 19 -16.37 14.68 2.75
CA THR A 19 -17.35 13.63 2.45
C THR A 19 -16.63 12.29 2.35
N PRO A 20 -17.33 11.15 2.51
CA PRO A 20 -16.71 9.85 2.31
C PRO A 20 -16.04 9.71 0.96
N GLU A 21 -16.65 10.28 -0.09
CA GLU A 21 -16.09 10.27 -1.43
C GLU A 21 -14.77 11.04 -1.51
N GLN A 22 -14.73 12.22 -0.89
CA GLN A 22 -13.51 13.03 -0.83
C GLN A 22 -12.41 12.33 -0.05
N ARG A 23 -12.77 11.69 1.05
CA ARG A 23 -11.80 10.94 1.85
C ARG A 23 -11.20 9.80 1.05
N GLU A 24 -12.00 9.14 0.26
CA GLU A 24 -11.56 8.05 -0.59
C GLU A 24 -10.60 8.56 -1.68
N ASN A 25 -10.95 9.68 -2.33
CA ASN A 25 -10.09 10.31 -3.32
C ASN A 25 -8.76 10.75 -2.71
N ASP A 26 -8.82 11.35 -1.52
CA ASP A 26 -7.62 11.76 -0.80
C ASP A 26 -6.75 10.55 -0.45
N LEU A 27 -7.37 9.45 -0.07
CA LEU A 27 -6.66 8.24 0.30
C LEU A 27 -5.92 7.62 -0.90
N VAL A 28 -6.52 7.65 -2.08
CA VAL A 28 -5.87 7.20 -3.30
C VAL A 28 -4.61 8.03 -3.57
N PHE A 29 -4.73 9.34 -3.45
CA PHE A 29 -3.60 10.25 -3.63
C PHE A 29 -2.49 9.97 -2.60
N CYS A 30 -2.86 9.84 -1.34
CA CYS A 30 -1.92 9.56 -0.25
C CYS A 30 -1.23 8.20 -0.44
N THR A 31 -1.96 7.20 -0.88
CA THR A 31 -1.42 5.87 -1.11
C THR A 31 -0.34 5.89 -2.19
N ASP A 32 -0.60 6.60 -3.28
CA ASP A 32 0.37 6.75 -4.36
C ASP A 32 1.68 7.37 -3.85
N LEU A 33 1.57 8.44 -3.07
CA LEU A 33 2.74 9.12 -2.51
C LEU A 33 3.47 8.22 -1.49
N PHE A 34 2.72 7.49 -0.70
CA PHE A 34 3.29 6.57 0.29
C PHE A 34 4.14 5.49 -0.41
N LEU A 35 3.63 4.94 -1.49
CA LEU A 35 4.34 3.93 -2.25
C LEU A 35 5.59 4.48 -2.92
N ARG A 36 5.63 5.78 -3.18
CA ARG A 36 6.81 6.46 -3.71
C ARG A 36 7.84 6.81 -2.64
N GLY A 37 7.53 6.56 -1.38
CA GLY A 37 8.47 6.77 -0.29
C GLY A 37 8.37 8.10 0.43
N TYR A 38 7.33 8.89 0.20
CA TYR A 38 7.14 10.15 0.92
C TYR A 38 6.77 9.90 2.38
N SER A 39 7.22 10.80 3.26
CA SER A 39 6.85 10.73 4.67
C SER A 39 5.41 11.19 4.87
N TYR A 40 4.82 10.83 6.00
CA TYR A 40 3.45 11.25 6.31
C TYR A 40 3.29 12.75 6.33
N ARG A 41 4.31 13.48 6.80
CA ARG A 41 4.30 14.95 6.81
C ARG A 41 4.29 15.49 5.40
N GLN A 42 5.15 14.97 4.54
CA GLN A 42 5.21 15.38 3.13
C GLN A 42 3.89 15.05 2.42
N ILE A 43 3.33 13.89 2.67
CA ILE A 43 2.06 13.49 2.09
C ILE A 43 0.94 14.45 2.52
N ALA A 44 0.88 14.78 3.81
CA ALA A 44 -0.12 15.71 4.31
C ALA A 44 0.02 17.09 3.67
N ASP A 45 1.24 17.59 3.56
CA ASP A 45 1.50 18.88 2.94
C ASP A 45 1.06 18.89 1.46
N LEU A 46 1.43 17.87 0.72
CA LEU A 46 1.06 17.75 -0.69
C LEU A 46 -0.45 17.58 -0.87
N LEU A 47 -1.07 16.81 0.00
CA LEU A 47 -2.53 16.63 -0.04
C LEU A 47 -3.24 17.95 0.17
N ASN A 48 -2.85 18.70 1.19
CA ASN A 48 -3.47 19.98 1.50
C ASN A 48 -3.24 21.01 0.37
N GLN A 49 -2.06 21.01 -0.23
CA GLN A 49 -1.78 21.86 -1.38
C GLN A 49 -2.66 21.50 -2.58
N ARG A 50 -2.79 20.20 -2.86
CA ARG A 50 -3.65 19.75 -3.95
C ARG A 50 -5.08 20.18 -3.74
N ASN A 51 -5.61 19.96 -2.53
CA ASN A 51 -6.99 20.29 -2.21
C ASN A 51 -7.24 21.79 -2.29
N ALA A 52 -6.29 22.60 -1.85
CA ALA A 52 -6.37 24.05 -1.98
C ALA A 52 -6.41 24.50 -3.44
N LYS A 53 -5.59 23.89 -4.28
CA LYS A 53 -5.58 24.19 -5.73
C LYS A 53 -6.89 23.82 -6.42
N MET A 54 -7.51 22.75 -5.94
CA MET A 54 -8.80 22.31 -6.47
C MET A 54 -9.97 23.12 -5.93
N GLY A 55 -9.71 24.07 -5.04
CA GLY A 55 -10.74 24.91 -4.45
C GLY A 55 -11.61 24.19 -3.42
N LEU A 56 -11.14 23.09 -2.89
CA LEU A 56 -11.90 22.36 -1.88
C LEU A 56 -11.80 23.04 -0.53
N ASP A 57 -12.94 23.28 0.08
CA ASP A 57 -13.06 24.08 1.29
C ASP A 57 -13.39 23.21 2.50
N TYR A 58 -12.40 22.45 2.94
CA TYR A 58 -12.55 21.69 4.16
C TYR A 58 -11.27 21.75 5.00
N ALA A 59 -11.34 21.22 6.21
CA ALA A 59 -10.25 21.31 7.18
C ALA A 59 -8.96 20.69 6.66
N LEU A 60 -7.83 21.29 7.05
CA LEU A 60 -6.52 20.75 6.72
C LEU A 60 -6.34 19.36 7.33
N VAL A 61 -5.74 18.47 6.55
CA VAL A 61 -5.47 17.09 6.98
C VAL A 61 -4.09 17.04 7.64
N PRO A 62 -4.01 16.71 8.92
CA PRO A 62 -2.72 16.61 9.59
C PRO A 62 -2.00 15.29 9.26
N PRO A 63 -0.66 15.23 9.44
CA PRO A 63 0.10 14.01 9.19
C PRO A 63 -0.42 12.80 9.97
N MET A 64 -0.90 13.00 11.19
CA MET A 64 -1.45 11.92 12.01
C MET A 64 -2.68 11.29 11.35
N ARG A 65 -3.52 12.10 10.69
CA ARG A 65 -4.69 11.59 9.98
C ARG A 65 -4.28 10.77 8.77
N VAL A 66 -3.28 11.24 8.05
CA VAL A 66 -2.70 10.49 6.91
C VAL A 66 -2.19 9.13 7.39
N TYR A 67 -1.45 9.12 8.48
CA TYR A 67 -0.95 7.87 9.06
C TYR A 67 -2.09 6.92 9.42
N LYS A 68 -3.10 7.42 10.11
CA LYS A 68 -4.23 6.59 10.54
C LYS A 68 -5.01 6.03 9.35
N ASP A 69 -5.24 6.85 8.35
CA ASP A 69 -5.99 6.44 7.16
C ASP A 69 -5.22 5.37 6.37
N LEU A 70 -3.92 5.55 6.18
CA LEU A 70 -3.08 4.57 5.49
C LEU A 70 -2.97 3.28 6.29
N LYS A 71 -2.82 3.38 7.61
CA LYS A 71 -2.75 2.21 8.47
C LYS A 71 -4.06 1.41 8.39
N GLN A 72 -5.19 2.08 8.44
CA GLN A 72 -6.49 1.42 8.34
C GLN A 72 -6.67 0.76 6.97
N LEU A 73 -6.23 1.43 5.92
CA LEU A 73 -6.27 0.88 4.57
C LEU A 73 -5.46 -0.42 4.48
N LEU A 74 -4.25 -0.43 5.04
CA LEU A 74 -3.41 -1.61 5.02
C LEU A 74 -4.00 -2.76 5.83
N ILE A 75 -4.60 -2.46 6.98
CA ILE A 75 -5.27 -3.45 7.82
C ILE A 75 -6.45 -4.08 7.06
N ASN A 76 -7.27 -3.23 6.44
CA ASN A 76 -8.42 -3.71 5.68
C ASN A 76 -7.99 -4.54 4.47
N TRP A 77 -6.99 -4.06 3.74
CA TRP A 77 -6.46 -4.78 2.58
C TRP A 77 -5.94 -6.16 2.99
N LYS A 78 -5.16 -6.21 4.07
CA LYS A 78 -4.61 -7.46 4.58
C LYS A 78 -5.72 -8.43 4.98
N ARG A 79 -6.74 -7.93 5.65
CA ARG A 79 -7.87 -8.75 6.07
C ARG A 79 -8.62 -9.33 4.88
N GLU A 80 -8.87 -8.50 3.86
CA GLU A 80 -9.61 -8.92 2.67
C GLU A 80 -8.84 -9.91 1.81
N HIS A 81 -7.51 -9.84 1.83
CA HIS A 81 -6.67 -10.66 0.96
C HIS A 81 -5.94 -11.78 1.72
N GLU A 82 -6.24 -11.96 2.98
CA GLU A 82 -5.53 -12.94 3.81
C GLU A 82 -5.60 -14.36 3.24
N GLU A 83 -6.78 -14.81 2.86
CA GLU A 83 -6.95 -16.13 2.26
C GLU A 83 -6.20 -16.26 0.94
N ASN A 84 -6.25 -15.23 0.11
CA ASN A 84 -5.56 -15.23 -1.17
C ASN A 84 -4.04 -15.26 -0.99
N ILE A 85 -3.53 -14.56 0.00
CA ILE A 85 -2.10 -14.56 0.33
C ILE A 85 -1.68 -15.95 0.79
N ASP A 86 -2.44 -16.58 1.67
CA ASP A 86 -2.16 -17.92 2.16
C ASP A 86 -2.16 -18.94 1.03
N LEU A 87 -3.16 -18.87 0.14
CA LEU A 87 -3.22 -19.73 -1.04
C LEU A 87 -2.02 -19.53 -1.97
N TYR A 88 -1.63 -18.28 -2.16
CA TYR A 88 -0.47 -17.97 -2.99
C TYR A 88 0.82 -18.55 -2.39
N ILE A 89 1.03 -18.38 -1.09
CA ILE A 89 2.20 -18.90 -0.39
C ILE A 89 2.21 -20.43 -0.48
N THR A 90 1.08 -21.08 -0.22
CA THR A 90 0.96 -22.53 -0.32
C THR A 90 1.31 -23.02 -1.72
N LYS A 91 0.83 -22.35 -2.73
CA LYS A 91 1.11 -22.68 -4.12
C LYS A 91 2.60 -22.57 -4.44
N GLU A 92 3.24 -21.49 -3.99
CA GLU A 92 4.67 -21.27 -4.22
C GLU A 92 5.52 -22.31 -3.49
N LEU A 93 5.16 -22.65 -2.24
CA LEU A 93 5.86 -23.68 -1.50
C LEU A 93 5.73 -25.04 -2.18
N SER A 94 4.55 -25.37 -2.70
CA SER A 94 4.32 -26.61 -3.42
C SER A 94 5.19 -26.70 -4.71
N LYS A 95 5.37 -25.58 -5.40
CA LYS A 95 6.26 -25.52 -6.56
C LYS A 95 7.69 -25.77 -6.17
N LEU A 96 8.15 -25.19 -5.07
CA LEU A 96 9.51 -25.38 -4.58
C LEU A 96 9.75 -26.83 -4.17
N ASP A 97 8.80 -27.45 -3.49
CA ASP A 97 8.88 -28.86 -3.11
C ASP A 97 9.01 -29.76 -4.34
N LYS A 98 8.25 -29.48 -5.37
CA LYS A 98 8.31 -30.22 -6.63
C LYS A 98 9.66 -30.08 -7.31
N ILE A 99 10.19 -28.88 -7.36
CA ILE A 99 11.51 -28.60 -7.93
C ILE A 99 12.58 -29.36 -7.13
N GLU A 100 12.49 -29.32 -5.82
CA GLU A 100 13.43 -30.06 -4.94
C GLU A 100 13.38 -31.55 -5.21
N ALA A 101 12.19 -32.13 -5.30
CA ALA A 101 12.06 -33.55 -5.61
C ALA A 101 12.67 -33.90 -6.97
N GLU A 102 12.46 -33.06 -7.96
CA GLU A 102 13.06 -33.28 -9.29
C GLU A 102 14.59 -33.20 -9.25
N LEU A 103 15.14 -32.28 -8.46
CA LEU A 103 16.58 -32.16 -8.30
C LEU A 103 17.17 -33.38 -7.59
N TRP A 104 16.50 -33.90 -6.60
CA TRP A 104 16.93 -35.12 -5.92
C TRP A 104 16.92 -36.31 -6.86
N ASP A 105 15.89 -36.46 -7.69
CA ASP A 105 15.81 -37.53 -8.67
C ASP A 105 16.94 -37.40 -9.69
N ALA A 106 17.22 -36.20 -10.15
CA ALA A 106 18.33 -35.96 -11.10
C ALA A 106 19.67 -36.29 -10.47
N TRP A 107 19.85 -35.94 -9.22
CA TRP A 107 21.05 -36.26 -8.45
C TRP A 107 21.26 -37.77 -8.34
N GLU A 108 20.22 -38.52 -7.99
CA GLU A 108 20.28 -39.97 -7.86
C GLU A 108 20.63 -40.64 -9.21
N ARG A 109 20.01 -40.18 -10.29
CA ARG A 109 20.34 -40.68 -11.63
C ARG A 109 21.79 -40.39 -11.98
N SER A 110 22.27 -39.21 -11.63
CA SER A 110 23.65 -38.83 -11.87
C SER A 110 24.63 -39.71 -11.11
N LYS A 111 24.34 -40.01 -9.88
CA LYS A 111 25.16 -40.92 -9.06
C LYS A 111 25.25 -42.32 -9.68
N LYS A 112 24.13 -42.86 -10.10
CA LYS A 112 24.10 -44.19 -10.78
C LYS A 112 24.95 -44.22 -12.02
N ARG A 113 24.93 -43.19 -12.82
CA ARG A 113 25.76 -43.09 -14.04
C ARG A 113 27.24 -43.06 -13.70
N ILE A 114 27.61 -42.32 -12.67
CA ILE A 114 29.02 -42.25 -12.27
C ILE A 114 29.50 -43.60 -11.78
N VAL A 115 28.75 -44.27 -10.94
CA VAL A 115 29.10 -45.61 -10.44
C VAL A 115 29.23 -46.60 -11.61
N SER A 116 28.30 -46.54 -12.56
CA SER A 116 28.32 -47.40 -13.74
C SER A 116 29.57 -47.22 -14.58
N LYS A 117 30.03 -45.98 -14.74
CA LYS A 117 31.22 -45.66 -15.49
C LYS A 117 32.51 -46.08 -14.81
N ILE A 118 32.53 -46.06 -13.49
CA ILE A 118 33.71 -46.42 -12.73
C ILE A 118 33.96 -47.94 -12.76
N ARG A 119 32.90 -48.70 -12.86
CA ARG A 119 33.02 -50.15 -13.01
C ARG A 119 33.46 -50.49 -14.41
#